data_81b0a7c99fb6b23de115ff31934438e6
#
_entry.id   81b0a7c99fb6b23de115ff31934438e6
#
_cell.length_a   1.000
_cell.length_b   1.000
_cell.length_c   1.000
_cell.angle_alpha   90.00
_cell.angle_beta   90.00
_cell.angle_gamma   90.00
#
_symmetry.space_group_name_H-M   'P 1'
#
loop_
_entity.id
_entity.type
_entity.pdbx_description
1 polymer ?
#
loop_
_entity_poly.entity_id
_entity_poly.type
_entity_poly.pdbx_seq_one_letter_code
_entity_poly.pdbx_strand_id
1 'polypeptide(L)'
;MTISLRGVGASLAGKRVLQGIDLQILPGQVTALVGPNGAGKSTLLGVMAGDIEAADGEVALHGSPIRSIPPKERASLRTVMRQSFEMSFAFLVRDIVEMGVLDQVPEREKRHIVDRALRETEMTAFRNRPVTRLSGGERQRVSFTRAVAQIRSSEHLDAPRFLFLDEPTASLDMAYQALILNRARSFAAEGLGVVIVLHDLNLAAAAADRILLLSGGRVVTDGPPETVVREEVLAPAFAAPVSVFEADGGRHVAVRLGE
;
A
#
# COMPACT_ATOMS: atom_id res chain seq x y z
N MET A 1 -8.72 16.08 7.03
CA MET A 1 -8.66 14.78 7.70
C MET A 1 -7.55 13.95 7.06
N THR A 2 -6.52 13.54 7.82
CA THR A 2 -5.25 13.00 7.31
C THR A 2 -4.71 11.94 8.24
N ILE A 3 -3.67 11.22 7.80
CA ILE A 3 -2.76 10.53 8.71
C ILE A 3 -1.54 11.43 8.90
N SER A 4 -1.14 11.68 10.14
CA SER A 4 0.03 12.49 10.46
C SER A 4 0.98 11.75 11.40
N LEU A 5 2.27 11.87 11.11
CA LEU A 5 3.38 11.38 11.91
C LEU A 5 4.19 12.57 12.38
N ARG A 6 4.57 12.60 13.67
CA ARG A 6 5.41 13.65 14.26
C ARG A 6 6.54 13.03 15.06
N GLY A 7 7.77 13.22 14.59
CA GLY A 7 8.98 12.71 15.23
C GLY A 7 9.01 11.19 15.39
N VAL A 8 8.32 10.46 14.50
CA VAL A 8 8.09 9.03 14.67
C VAL A 8 9.36 8.22 14.49
N GLY A 9 9.61 7.35 15.46
CA GLY A 9 10.61 6.31 15.39
C GLY A 9 10.01 4.93 15.64
N ALA A 10 10.65 3.89 15.12
CA ALA A 10 10.24 2.50 15.36
C ALA A 10 11.43 1.57 15.48
N SER A 11 11.27 0.55 16.32
CA SER A 11 12.26 -0.51 16.52
C SER A 11 11.62 -1.88 16.32
N LEU A 12 12.32 -2.78 15.66
CA LEU A 12 11.92 -4.18 15.47
C LEU A 12 13.02 -5.09 16.01
N ALA A 13 12.66 -6.05 16.86
CA ALA A 13 13.59 -6.97 17.51
C ALA A 13 14.81 -6.26 18.14
N GLY A 14 14.57 -5.12 18.79
CA GLY A 14 15.60 -4.32 19.47
C GLY A 14 16.46 -3.43 18.55
N LYS A 15 16.29 -3.53 17.22
CA LYS A 15 17.02 -2.70 16.26
C LYS A 15 16.16 -1.51 15.80
N ARG A 16 16.75 -0.31 15.86
CA ARG A 16 16.11 0.91 15.35
C ARG A 16 15.98 0.82 13.83
N VAL A 17 14.74 0.94 13.32
CA VAL A 17 14.40 0.84 11.90
C VAL A 17 13.97 2.19 11.34
N LEU A 18 13.23 2.98 12.10
CA LEU A 18 12.78 4.32 11.71
C LEU A 18 13.25 5.37 12.71
N GLN A 19 13.57 6.57 12.21
CA GLN A 19 14.13 7.65 13.02
C GLN A 19 13.57 9.01 12.61
N GLY A 20 12.81 9.65 13.53
CA GLY A 20 12.39 11.03 13.40
C GLY A 20 11.60 11.30 12.11
N ILE A 21 10.60 10.48 11.84
CA ILE A 21 9.74 10.65 10.66
C ILE A 21 8.66 11.68 10.96
N ASP A 22 8.68 12.78 10.20
CA ASP A 22 7.61 13.77 10.13
C ASP A 22 6.96 13.66 8.76
N LEU A 23 5.65 13.35 8.72
CA LEU A 23 4.96 13.03 7.49
C LEU A 23 3.46 13.28 7.61
N GLN A 24 2.83 13.63 6.50
CA GLN A 24 1.38 13.71 6.39
C GLN A 24 0.91 12.98 5.13
N ILE A 25 -0.04 12.06 5.27
CA ILE A 25 -0.70 11.38 4.15
C ILE A 25 -2.07 12.01 3.94
N LEU A 26 -2.32 12.42 2.70
CA LEU A 26 -3.55 13.11 2.30
C LEU A 26 -4.54 12.12 1.67
N PRO A 27 -5.85 12.31 1.88
CA PRO A 27 -6.87 11.63 1.09
C PRO A 27 -6.87 12.14 -0.37
N GLY A 28 -7.40 11.35 -1.28
CA GLY A 28 -7.49 11.70 -2.69
C GLY A 28 -6.18 11.64 -3.46
N GLN A 29 -5.14 11.01 -2.89
CA GLN A 29 -3.80 10.99 -3.46
C GLN A 29 -3.19 9.58 -3.37
N VAL A 30 -2.45 9.18 -4.41
CA VAL A 30 -1.57 8.01 -4.38
C VAL A 30 -0.16 8.44 -3.98
N THR A 31 0.29 7.95 -2.82
CA THR A 31 1.66 8.14 -2.33
C THR A 31 2.45 6.85 -2.49
N ALA A 32 3.46 6.83 -3.35
CA ALA A 32 4.38 5.71 -3.47
C ALA A 32 5.50 5.81 -2.43
N LEU A 33 5.72 4.74 -1.69
CA LEU A 33 6.84 4.60 -0.76
C LEU A 33 7.93 3.75 -1.41
N VAL A 34 9.04 4.37 -1.73
CA VAL A 34 10.18 3.75 -2.43
C VAL A 34 11.46 3.81 -1.59
N GLY A 35 12.47 3.05 -1.96
CA GLY A 35 13.77 3.02 -1.30
C GLY A 35 14.42 1.64 -1.33
N PRO A 36 15.69 1.52 -0.96
CA PRO A 36 16.42 0.25 -0.97
C PRO A 36 15.80 -0.79 -0.02
N ASN A 37 16.21 -2.04 -0.20
CA ASN A 37 15.81 -3.12 0.70
C ASN A 37 16.35 -2.84 2.12
N GLY A 38 15.52 -3.09 3.12
CA GLY A 38 15.87 -2.79 4.51
C GLY A 38 15.76 -1.32 4.92
N ALA A 39 15.32 -0.41 4.04
CA ALA A 39 15.13 1.00 4.38
C ALA A 39 14.05 1.27 5.43
N GLY A 40 13.15 0.29 5.70
CA GLY A 40 12.08 0.42 6.68
C GLY A 40 10.69 0.69 6.07
N LYS A 41 10.50 0.47 4.75
CA LYS A 41 9.25 0.76 4.03
C LYS A 41 8.03 0.07 4.65
N SER A 42 8.05 -1.26 4.78
CA SER A 42 6.94 -2.03 5.38
C SER A 42 6.73 -1.68 6.86
N THR A 43 7.83 -1.33 7.56
CA THR A 43 7.74 -0.85 8.95
C THR A 43 7.03 0.50 9.01
N LEU A 44 7.38 1.45 8.14
CA LEU A 44 6.71 2.75 8.08
C LEU A 44 5.24 2.61 7.71
N LEU A 45 4.93 1.76 6.72
CA LEU A 45 3.56 1.43 6.35
C LEU A 45 2.78 0.85 7.55
N GLY A 46 3.37 -0.12 8.26
CA GLY A 46 2.74 -0.72 9.44
C GLY A 46 2.54 0.27 10.59
N VAL A 47 3.45 1.21 10.78
CA VAL A 47 3.33 2.29 11.78
C VAL A 47 2.21 3.26 11.39
N MET A 48 2.14 3.70 10.12
CA MET A 48 1.05 4.54 9.61
C MET A 48 -0.31 3.87 9.73
N ALA A 49 -0.36 2.55 9.53
CA ALA A 49 -1.58 1.77 9.68
C ALA A 49 -1.97 1.49 11.14
N GLY A 50 -1.07 1.75 12.10
CA GLY A 50 -1.28 1.43 13.52
C GLY A 50 -1.15 -0.06 13.85
N ASP A 51 -0.53 -0.85 12.96
CA ASP A 51 -0.24 -2.27 13.17
C ASP A 51 1.09 -2.47 13.91
N ILE A 52 2.04 -1.53 13.72
CA ILE A 52 3.32 -1.47 14.44
C ILE A 52 3.30 -0.26 15.35
N GLU A 53 3.79 -0.44 16.58
CA GLU A 53 3.89 0.63 17.56
C GLU A 53 5.08 1.55 17.25
N ALA A 54 4.83 2.86 17.28
CA ALA A 54 5.90 3.84 17.31
C ALA A 54 6.64 3.74 18.63
N ALA A 55 7.98 3.67 18.57
CA ALA A 55 8.83 3.70 19.77
C ALA A 55 8.97 5.13 20.32
N ASP A 56 8.88 6.12 19.43
CA ASP A 56 8.91 7.55 19.73
C ASP A 56 7.95 8.29 18.80
N GLY A 57 7.58 9.49 19.21
CA GLY A 57 6.70 10.36 18.44
C GLY A 57 5.25 9.93 18.48
N GLU A 58 4.45 10.49 17.59
CA GLU A 58 3.01 10.30 17.56
C GLU A 58 2.51 10.02 16.13
N VAL A 59 1.57 9.08 16.03
CA VAL A 59 0.82 8.80 14.81
C VAL A 59 -0.65 9.10 15.07
N ALA A 60 -1.23 10.01 14.30
CA ALA A 60 -2.64 10.36 14.41
C ALA A 60 -3.40 10.09 13.10
N LEU A 61 -4.60 9.55 13.23
CA LEU A 61 -5.58 9.39 12.16
C LEU A 61 -6.72 10.36 12.44
N HIS A 62 -6.98 11.28 11.51
CA HIS A 62 -7.99 12.34 11.65
C HIS A 62 -7.85 13.20 12.93
N GLY A 63 -6.60 13.38 13.38
CA GLY A 63 -6.30 14.15 14.60
C GLY A 63 -6.36 13.37 15.91
N SER A 64 -6.83 12.12 15.89
CA SER A 64 -6.83 11.23 17.05
C SER A 64 -5.62 10.30 17.02
N PRO A 65 -4.94 10.04 18.15
CA PRO A 65 -3.88 9.04 18.21
C PRO A 65 -4.38 7.70 17.66
N ILE A 66 -3.71 7.14 16.65
CA ILE A 66 -4.25 5.98 15.90
C ILE A 66 -4.52 4.76 16.79
N ARG A 67 -3.80 4.63 17.88
CA ARG A 67 -3.97 3.53 18.84
C ARG A 67 -5.13 3.73 19.81
N SER A 68 -5.60 4.95 20.00
CA SER A 68 -6.79 5.22 20.80
C SER A 68 -8.08 4.87 20.07
N ILE A 69 -8.02 4.71 18.73
CA ILE A 69 -9.17 4.34 17.92
C ILE A 69 -9.43 2.83 18.07
N PRO A 70 -10.65 2.42 18.45
CA PRO A 70 -11.01 1.01 18.61
C PRO A 70 -10.70 0.20 17.34
N PRO A 71 -10.23 -1.07 17.43
CA PRO A 71 -9.84 -1.86 16.26
C PRO A 71 -10.91 -1.97 15.19
N LYS A 72 -12.18 -2.11 15.56
CA LYS A 72 -13.31 -2.20 14.61
C LYS A 72 -13.53 -0.89 13.85
N GLU A 73 -13.47 0.24 14.55
CA GLU A 73 -13.59 1.56 13.94
C GLU A 73 -12.37 1.83 13.03
N ARG A 74 -11.16 1.54 13.50
CA ARG A 74 -9.95 1.67 12.70
C ARG A 74 -9.99 0.82 11.43
N ALA A 75 -10.55 -0.41 11.48
CA ALA A 75 -10.73 -1.27 10.31
C ALA A 75 -11.68 -0.67 9.26
N SER A 76 -12.62 0.17 9.66
CA SER A 76 -13.50 0.90 8.74
C SER A 76 -12.82 2.11 8.08
N LEU A 77 -11.84 2.73 8.77
CA LEU A 77 -11.13 3.91 8.31
C LEU A 77 -9.88 3.59 7.50
N ARG A 78 -9.32 2.38 7.66
CA ARG A 78 -8.12 1.97 6.93
C ARG A 78 -8.12 0.49 6.58
N THR A 79 -7.59 0.19 5.41
CA THR A 79 -7.39 -1.17 4.89
C THR A 79 -5.91 -1.41 4.64
N VAL A 80 -5.42 -2.60 4.98
CA VAL A 80 -4.01 -2.99 4.78
C VAL A 80 -3.93 -4.29 3.99
N MET A 81 -3.24 -4.25 2.87
CA MET A 81 -2.77 -5.43 2.15
C MET A 81 -1.30 -5.67 2.52
N ARG A 82 -0.99 -6.77 3.19
CA ARG A 82 0.38 -7.15 3.55
C ARG A 82 1.05 -7.94 2.43
N GLN A 83 2.36 -7.89 2.38
CA GLN A 83 3.20 -8.55 1.39
C GLN A 83 2.99 -10.08 1.34
N SER A 84 2.85 -10.75 2.49
CA SER A 84 2.66 -12.19 2.55
C SER A 84 1.22 -12.56 2.91
N PHE A 85 0.67 -13.48 2.13
CA PHE A 85 -0.61 -14.11 2.39
C PHE A 85 -0.44 -15.62 2.34
N GLU A 86 -0.03 -16.18 3.49
CA GLU A 86 0.10 -17.63 3.63
C GLU A 86 -1.18 -18.21 4.25
N MET A 87 -1.75 -19.20 3.57
CA MET A 87 -2.88 -19.96 4.07
C MET A 87 -2.61 -21.47 3.95
N SER A 88 -2.67 -22.14 5.09
CA SER A 88 -2.47 -23.61 5.18
C SER A 88 -3.75 -24.39 4.92
N PHE A 89 -4.92 -23.75 4.93
CA PHE A 89 -6.22 -24.40 4.74
C PHE A 89 -6.80 -24.16 3.35
N ALA A 90 -7.57 -25.12 2.85
CA ALA A 90 -8.16 -25.11 1.51
C ALA A 90 -9.45 -24.27 1.42
N PHE A 91 -9.44 -23.02 1.93
CA PHE A 91 -10.54 -22.10 1.75
C PHE A 91 -10.75 -21.78 0.26
N LEU A 92 -11.97 -21.50 -0.13
CA LEU A 92 -12.27 -21.00 -1.47
C LEU A 92 -11.92 -19.52 -1.56
N VAL A 93 -11.60 -19.04 -2.76
CA VAL A 93 -11.30 -17.62 -3.00
C VAL A 93 -12.38 -16.71 -2.44
N ARG A 94 -13.68 -17.03 -2.69
CA ARG A 94 -14.79 -16.24 -2.15
C ARG A 94 -14.79 -16.14 -0.63
N ASP A 95 -14.42 -17.23 0.07
CA ASP A 95 -14.43 -17.27 1.52
C ASP A 95 -13.34 -16.35 2.08
N ILE A 96 -12.18 -16.31 1.42
CA ILE A 96 -11.09 -15.39 1.75
C ILE A 96 -11.47 -13.93 1.50
N VAL A 97 -12.13 -13.67 0.38
CA VAL A 97 -12.59 -12.30 0.04
C VAL A 97 -13.64 -11.84 1.05
N GLU A 98 -14.53 -12.74 1.48
CA GLU A 98 -15.55 -12.45 2.49
C GLU A 98 -14.94 -12.11 3.87
N MET A 99 -13.79 -12.70 4.24
CA MET A 99 -13.05 -12.31 5.44
C MET A 99 -12.57 -10.84 5.42
N GLY A 100 -12.58 -10.18 4.26
CA GLY A 100 -12.34 -8.74 4.14
C GLY A 100 -13.57 -7.89 4.45
N VAL A 101 -14.76 -8.46 4.37
CA VAL A 101 -16.00 -7.73 4.65
C VAL A 101 -16.13 -7.47 6.15
N LEU A 102 -16.41 -6.22 6.52
CA LEU A 102 -16.51 -5.80 7.92
C LEU A 102 -17.72 -6.44 8.61
N ASP A 103 -17.57 -6.79 9.89
CA ASP A 103 -18.58 -7.48 10.70
C ASP A 103 -19.94 -6.76 10.75
N GLN A 104 -19.92 -5.41 10.72
CA GLN A 104 -21.13 -4.58 10.79
C GLN A 104 -21.97 -4.61 9.51
N VAL A 105 -21.46 -5.18 8.42
CA VAL A 105 -22.21 -5.30 7.17
C VAL A 105 -23.29 -6.38 7.32
N PRO A 106 -24.56 -6.07 6.99
CA PRO A 106 -25.64 -7.06 7.03
C PRO A 106 -25.34 -8.26 6.12
N GLU A 107 -25.68 -9.47 6.57
CA GLU A 107 -25.38 -10.72 5.87
C GLU A 107 -25.87 -10.74 4.40
N ARG A 108 -27.04 -10.14 4.15
CA ARG A 108 -27.61 -10.00 2.80
C ARG A 108 -26.75 -9.18 1.84
N GLU A 109 -25.92 -8.26 2.36
CA GLU A 109 -25.08 -7.35 1.59
C GLU A 109 -23.67 -7.91 1.37
N LYS A 110 -23.16 -8.78 2.25
CA LYS A 110 -21.82 -9.36 2.17
C LYS A 110 -21.56 -10.03 0.83
N ARG A 111 -22.49 -10.86 0.35
CA ARG A 111 -22.38 -11.53 -0.96
C ARG A 111 -22.23 -10.54 -2.11
N HIS A 112 -22.99 -9.44 -2.08
CA HIS A 112 -22.91 -8.41 -3.10
C HIS A 112 -21.54 -7.72 -3.10
N ILE A 113 -21.00 -7.40 -1.93
CA ILE A 113 -19.65 -6.81 -1.76
C ILE A 113 -18.57 -7.77 -2.29
N VAL A 114 -18.65 -9.06 -1.93
CA VAL A 114 -17.71 -10.09 -2.41
C VAL A 114 -17.75 -10.18 -3.94
N ASP A 115 -18.94 -10.25 -4.53
CA ASP A 115 -19.10 -10.35 -5.99
C ASP A 115 -18.60 -9.10 -6.70
N ARG A 116 -18.80 -7.92 -6.13
CA ARG A 116 -18.27 -6.67 -6.64
C ARG A 116 -16.74 -6.64 -6.58
N ALA A 117 -16.14 -6.99 -5.45
CA ALA A 117 -14.71 -7.05 -5.29
C ALA A 117 -14.05 -8.02 -6.28
N LEU A 118 -14.63 -9.21 -6.47
CA LEU A 118 -14.17 -10.20 -7.45
C LEU A 118 -14.23 -9.67 -8.89
N ARG A 119 -15.27 -8.93 -9.25
CA ARG A 119 -15.36 -8.29 -10.59
C ARG A 119 -14.32 -7.19 -10.76
N GLU A 120 -14.18 -6.29 -9.78
CA GLU A 120 -13.25 -5.15 -9.84
C GLU A 120 -11.79 -5.58 -9.96
N THR A 121 -11.45 -6.79 -9.54
CA THR A 121 -10.09 -7.34 -9.54
C THR A 121 -9.90 -8.48 -10.54
N GLU A 122 -10.90 -8.73 -11.41
CA GLU A 122 -10.89 -9.81 -12.42
C GLU A 122 -10.66 -11.20 -11.83
N MET A 123 -11.18 -11.44 -10.61
CA MET A 123 -11.05 -12.71 -9.90
C MET A 123 -12.31 -13.59 -9.93
N THR A 124 -13.35 -13.20 -10.68
CA THR A 124 -14.64 -13.91 -10.74
C THR A 124 -14.50 -15.38 -11.14
N ALA A 125 -13.64 -15.68 -12.12
CA ALA A 125 -13.41 -17.06 -12.59
C ALA A 125 -12.75 -17.97 -11.52
N PHE A 126 -12.10 -17.36 -10.53
CA PHE A 126 -11.41 -18.08 -9.45
C PHE A 126 -12.29 -18.28 -8.20
N ARG A 127 -13.49 -17.68 -8.15
CA ARG A 127 -14.40 -17.63 -7.01
C ARG A 127 -14.48 -18.92 -6.20
N ASN A 128 -14.64 -20.06 -6.89
CA ASN A 128 -14.84 -21.38 -6.28
C ASN A 128 -13.55 -22.24 -6.27
N ARG A 129 -12.39 -21.67 -6.59
CA ARG A 129 -11.11 -22.40 -6.51
C ARG A 129 -10.58 -22.39 -5.09
N PRO A 130 -10.04 -23.51 -4.58
CA PRO A 130 -9.26 -23.52 -3.34
C PRO A 130 -8.00 -22.68 -3.48
N VAL A 131 -7.72 -21.82 -2.49
CA VAL A 131 -6.54 -20.95 -2.48
C VAL A 131 -5.22 -21.74 -2.56
N THR A 132 -5.20 -22.96 -2.01
CA THR A 132 -4.04 -23.86 -2.08
C THR A 132 -3.67 -24.30 -3.49
N ARG A 133 -4.59 -24.17 -4.46
CA ARG A 133 -4.37 -24.51 -5.89
C ARG A 133 -4.01 -23.31 -6.75
N LEU A 134 -3.81 -22.15 -6.15
CA LEU A 134 -3.45 -20.93 -6.84
C LEU A 134 -1.92 -20.77 -6.92
N SER A 135 -1.46 -20.13 -7.99
CA SER A 135 -0.07 -19.65 -8.11
C SER A 135 0.22 -18.54 -7.09
N GLY A 136 1.48 -18.19 -6.91
CA GLY A 136 1.89 -17.07 -6.04
C GLY A 136 1.21 -15.74 -6.44
N GLY A 137 1.23 -15.41 -7.73
CA GLY A 137 0.59 -14.20 -8.25
C GLY A 137 -0.93 -14.24 -8.09
N GLU A 138 -1.60 -15.38 -8.33
CA GLU A 138 -3.04 -15.51 -8.10
C GLU A 138 -3.39 -15.34 -6.61
N ARG A 139 -2.58 -15.86 -5.69
CA ARG A 139 -2.77 -15.61 -4.24
C ARG A 139 -2.60 -14.13 -3.87
N GLN A 140 -1.63 -13.44 -4.48
CA GLN A 140 -1.45 -12.00 -4.31
C GLN A 140 -2.71 -11.23 -4.74
N ARG A 141 -3.30 -11.61 -5.87
CA ARG A 141 -4.56 -11.05 -6.36
C ARG A 141 -5.74 -11.30 -5.40
N VAL A 142 -5.84 -12.49 -4.81
CA VAL A 142 -6.85 -12.77 -3.77
C VAL A 142 -6.67 -11.85 -2.56
N SER A 143 -5.42 -11.60 -2.13
CA SER A 143 -5.13 -10.68 -1.04
C SER A 143 -5.58 -9.25 -1.37
N PHE A 144 -5.31 -8.79 -2.60
CA PHE A 144 -5.80 -7.49 -3.09
C PHE A 144 -7.33 -7.44 -3.15
N THR A 145 -7.98 -8.49 -3.68
CA THR A 145 -9.45 -8.60 -3.74
C THR A 145 -10.09 -8.52 -2.36
N ARG A 146 -9.48 -9.16 -1.36
CA ARG A 146 -9.92 -9.07 0.04
C ARG A 146 -9.83 -7.63 0.57
N ALA A 147 -8.74 -6.91 0.26
CA ALA A 147 -8.61 -5.50 0.62
C ALA A 147 -9.68 -4.64 -0.07
N VAL A 148 -10.00 -4.90 -1.35
CA VAL A 148 -11.09 -4.24 -2.06
C VAL A 148 -12.44 -4.49 -1.38
N ALA A 149 -12.73 -5.72 -0.96
CA ALA A 149 -13.96 -6.04 -0.23
C ALA A 149 -14.08 -5.25 1.08
N GLN A 150 -12.97 -5.07 1.82
CA GLN A 150 -12.95 -4.23 3.04
C GLN A 150 -13.25 -2.76 2.72
N ILE A 151 -12.65 -2.19 1.66
CA ILE A 151 -12.92 -0.81 1.21
C ILE A 151 -14.40 -0.66 0.86
N ARG A 152 -14.97 -1.59 0.11
CA ARG A 152 -16.39 -1.56 -0.30
C ARG A 152 -17.35 -1.72 0.88
N SER A 153 -16.93 -2.37 1.96
CA SER A 153 -17.71 -2.50 3.21
C SER A 153 -17.89 -1.19 3.97
N SER A 154 -17.04 -0.21 3.74
CA SER A 154 -17.02 1.08 4.46
C SER A 154 -17.35 2.29 3.57
N GLU A 155 -17.90 2.09 2.37
CA GLU A 155 -18.24 3.18 1.44
C GLU A 155 -19.28 4.16 1.98
N HIS A 156 -20.11 3.73 2.92
CA HIS A 156 -21.14 4.56 3.55
C HIS A 156 -20.61 5.58 4.56
N LEU A 157 -19.31 5.55 4.86
CA LEU A 157 -18.69 6.48 5.81
C LEU A 157 -18.36 7.81 5.12
N ASP A 158 -18.76 8.91 5.73
CA ASP A 158 -18.42 10.26 5.27
C ASP A 158 -16.97 10.67 5.59
N ALA A 159 -16.25 9.87 6.38
CA ALA A 159 -14.85 10.11 6.72
C ALA A 159 -13.90 9.60 5.62
N PRO A 160 -12.81 10.33 5.31
CA PRO A 160 -11.77 9.83 4.43
C PRO A 160 -11.17 8.52 4.93
N ARG A 161 -10.95 7.59 4.01
CA ARG A 161 -10.41 6.26 4.30
C ARG A 161 -9.03 6.11 3.67
N PHE A 162 -8.24 5.18 4.18
CA PHE A 162 -6.89 4.94 3.70
C PHE A 162 -6.67 3.49 3.28
N LEU A 163 -5.96 3.32 2.17
CA LEU A 163 -5.54 2.03 1.65
C LEU A 163 -4.01 1.93 1.69
N PHE A 164 -3.51 0.93 2.38
CA PHE A 164 -2.10 0.61 2.46
C PHE A 164 -1.81 -0.68 1.70
N LEU A 165 -0.92 -0.60 0.72
CA LEU A 165 -0.53 -1.71 -0.13
C LEU A 165 0.97 -1.97 0.03
N ASP A 166 1.33 -3.11 0.64
CA ASP A 166 2.72 -3.51 0.82
C ASP A 166 3.14 -4.46 -0.30
N GLU A 167 3.92 -3.94 -1.26
CA GLU A 167 4.44 -4.64 -2.44
C GLU A 167 3.35 -5.39 -3.25
N PRO A 168 2.24 -4.75 -3.61
CA PRO A 168 1.11 -5.43 -4.21
C PRO A 168 1.37 -5.94 -5.63
N THR A 169 2.43 -5.46 -6.28
CA THR A 169 2.83 -5.80 -7.66
C THR A 169 3.90 -6.89 -7.73
N ALA A 170 4.42 -7.35 -6.58
CA ALA A 170 5.46 -8.38 -6.55
C ALA A 170 4.97 -9.68 -7.19
N SER A 171 5.81 -10.29 -8.03
CA SER A 171 5.53 -11.58 -8.70
C SER A 171 4.31 -11.59 -9.63
N LEU A 172 3.82 -10.41 -10.06
CA LEU A 172 2.73 -10.26 -11.03
C LEU A 172 3.27 -9.93 -12.41
N ASP A 173 2.56 -10.37 -13.44
CA ASP A 173 2.78 -9.92 -14.81
C ASP A 173 2.34 -8.45 -15.01
N MET A 174 2.77 -7.84 -16.12
CA MET A 174 2.52 -6.42 -16.40
C MET A 174 1.03 -6.07 -16.44
N ALA A 175 0.17 -6.96 -16.93
CA ALA A 175 -1.26 -6.70 -17.02
C ALA A 175 -1.89 -6.54 -15.63
N TYR A 176 -1.52 -7.40 -14.68
CA TYR A 176 -2.02 -7.33 -13.31
C TYR A 176 -1.36 -6.22 -12.48
N GLN A 177 -0.09 -5.91 -12.74
CA GLN A 177 0.54 -4.71 -12.16
C GLN A 177 -0.25 -3.47 -12.56
N ALA A 178 -0.55 -3.31 -13.87
CA ALA A 178 -1.34 -2.20 -14.37
C ALA A 178 -2.77 -2.17 -13.76
N LEU A 179 -3.43 -3.32 -13.62
CA LEU A 179 -4.75 -3.42 -13.01
C LEU A 179 -4.72 -2.89 -11.56
N ILE A 180 -3.76 -3.34 -10.74
CA ILE A 180 -3.65 -2.91 -9.33
C ILE A 180 -3.38 -1.42 -9.23
N LEU A 181 -2.44 -0.89 -10.03
CA LEU A 181 -2.08 0.52 -10.02
C LEU A 181 -3.23 1.41 -10.51
N ASN A 182 -3.96 1.00 -11.55
CA ASN A 182 -5.15 1.70 -12.01
C ASN A 182 -6.26 1.68 -10.96
N ARG A 183 -6.44 0.58 -10.22
CA ARG A 183 -7.38 0.53 -9.10
C ARG A 183 -6.97 1.43 -7.95
N ALA A 184 -5.68 1.48 -7.62
CA ALA A 184 -5.14 2.40 -6.61
C ALA A 184 -5.45 3.86 -6.98
N ARG A 185 -5.25 4.26 -8.24
CA ARG A 185 -5.61 5.59 -8.75
C ARG A 185 -7.13 5.84 -8.71
N SER A 186 -7.94 4.84 -9.09
CA SER A 186 -9.41 4.95 -8.98
C SER A 186 -9.86 5.19 -7.54
N PHE A 187 -9.29 4.46 -6.57
CA PHE A 187 -9.59 4.67 -5.16
C PHE A 187 -9.17 6.05 -4.66
N ALA A 188 -8.03 6.58 -5.11
CA ALA A 188 -7.64 7.94 -4.81
C ALA A 188 -8.64 8.95 -5.39
N ALA A 189 -9.07 8.75 -6.64
CA ALA A 189 -10.11 9.59 -7.27
C ALA A 189 -11.48 9.49 -6.56
N GLU A 190 -11.77 8.37 -5.88
CA GLU A 190 -12.93 8.19 -5.00
C GLU A 190 -12.72 8.85 -3.62
N GLY A 191 -11.58 9.51 -3.38
CA GLY A 191 -11.28 10.25 -2.14
C GLY A 191 -10.50 9.45 -1.09
N LEU A 192 -10.02 8.24 -1.37
CA LEU A 192 -9.16 7.50 -0.45
C LEU A 192 -7.73 8.05 -0.48
N GLY A 193 -7.06 8.07 0.67
CA GLY A 193 -5.59 8.20 0.70
C GLY A 193 -4.96 6.83 0.43
N VAL A 194 -4.17 6.70 -0.63
CA VAL A 194 -3.52 5.43 -0.98
C VAL A 194 -2.02 5.52 -0.73
N VAL A 195 -1.48 4.59 0.06
CA VAL A 195 -0.03 4.42 0.24
C VAL A 195 0.38 3.07 -0.32
N ILE A 196 1.30 3.09 -1.26
CA ILE A 196 1.74 1.88 -1.96
C ILE A 196 3.27 1.73 -1.89
N VAL A 197 3.75 0.62 -1.35
CA VAL A 197 5.18 0.27 -1.38
C VAL A 197 5.49 -0.34 -2.74
N LEU A 198 6.43 0.26 -3.44
CA LEU A 198 6.89 -0.21 -4.75
C LEU A 198 8.43 -0.32 -4.77
N HIS A 199 8.93 -1.38 -5.44
CA HIS A 199 10.36 -1.53 -5.74
C HIS A 199 10.72 -0.92 -7.08
N ASP A 200 9.81 -0.97 -8.04
CA ASP A 200 10.01 -0.41 -9.37
C ASP A 200 9.72 1.11 -9.35
N LEU A 201 10.78 1.89 -9.58
CA LEU A 201 10.71 3.34 -9.63
C LEU A 201 9.94 3.85 -10.83
N ASN A 202 9.91 3.10 -11.94
CA ASN A 202 9.14 3.48 -13.12
C ASN A 202 7.64 3.30 -12.86
N LEU A 203 7.24 2.21 -12.20
CA LEU A 203 5.86 2.03 -11.77
C LEU A 203 5.44 3.08 -10.74
N ALA A 204 6.34 3.46 -9.81
CA ALA A 204 6.07 4.52 -8.85
C ALA A 204 5.88 5.87 -9.55
N ALA A 205 6.75 6.23 -10.49
CA ALA A 205 6.65 7.46 -11.25
C ALA A 205 5.38 7.54 -12.12
N ALA A 206 4.95 6.41 -12.68
CA ALA A 206 3.76 6.35 -13.53
C ALA A 206 2.43 6.38 -12.76
N ALA A 207 2.42 5.86 -11.53
CA ALA A 207 1.16 5.64 -10.80
C ALA A 207 0.90 6.64 -9.68
N ALA A 208 1.94 7.26 -9.11
CA ALA A 208 1.82 8.07 -7.91
C ALA A 208 1.74 9.57 -8.20
N ASP A 209 0.93 10.27 -7.41
CA ASP A 209 0.92 11.74 -7.36
C ASP A 209 2.10 12.27 -6.51
N ARG A 210 2.59 11.42 -5.60
CA ARG A 210 3.64 11.77 -4.64
C ARG A 210 4.52 10.55 -4.37
N ILE A 211 5.82 10.77 -4.30
CA ILE A 211 6.81 9.74 -3.97
C ILE A 211 7.52 10.10 -2.68
N LEU A 212 7.56 9.16 -1.75
CA LEU A 212 8.34 9.19 -0.52
C LEU A 212 9.56 8.29 -0.70
N LEU A 213 10.76 8.85 -0.73
CA LEU A 213 12.00 8.08 -0.77
C LEU A 213 12.52 7.87 0.65
N LEU A 214 12.55 6.62 1.08
CA LEU A 214 13.05 6.20 2.38
C LEU A 214 14.43 5.54 2.21
N SER A 215 15.42 5.98 3.01
CA SER A 215 16.74 5.35 3.09
C SER A 215 17.29 5.46 4.52
N GLY A 216 17.90 4.38 5.03
CA GLY A 216 18.46 4.34 6.38
C GLY A 216 17.45 4.66 7.50
N GLY A 217 16.17 4.34 7.31
CA GLY A 217 15.10 4.62 8.28
C GLY A 217 14.66 6.08 8.36
N ARG A 218 15.03 6.91 7.37
CA ARG A 218 14.68 8.34 7.28
C ARG A 218 14.05 8.66 5.93
N VAL A 219 13.16 9.65 5.91
CA VAL A 219 12.69 10.24 4.65
C VAL A 219 13.82 11.09 4.08
N VAL A 220 14.30 10.71 2.90
CA VAL A 220 15.38 11.43 2.18
C VAL A 220 14.79 12.58 1.38
N THR A 221 13.68 12.30 0.70
CA THR A 221 12.95 13.30 -0.07
C THR A 221 11.48 12.88 -0.21
N ASP A 222 10.62 13.85 -0.44
CA ASP A 222 9.18 13.75 -0.49
C ASP A 222 8.63 14.79 -1.45
N GLY A 223 7.89 14.37 -2.45
CA GLY A 223 7.32 15.27 -3.45
C GLY A 223 6.76 14.57 -4.66
N PRO A 224 6.36 15.32 -5.68
CA PRO A 224 5.89 14.76 -6.95
C PRO A 224 7.02 14.01 -7.67
N PRO A 225 6.69 13.09 -8.59
CA PRO A 225 7.68 12.27 -9.31
C PRO A 225 8.84 13.08 -9.91
N GLU A 226 8.56 14.26 -10.46
CA GLU A 226 9.56 15.14 -11.09
C GLU A 226 10.61 15.67 -10.11
N THR A 227 10.29 15.72 -8.83
CA THR A 227 11.21 16.16 -7.78
C THR A 227 12.05 15.02 -7.25
N VAL A 228 11.49 13.82 -7.12
CA VAL A 228 12.12 12.67 -6.49
C VAL A 228 12.91 11.83 -7.49
N VAL A 229 12.38 11.66 -8.71
CA VAL A 229 13.02 10.86 -9.77
C VAL A 229 14.07 11.71 -10.48
N ARG A 230 15.26 11.80 -9.83
CA ARG A 230 16.47 12.52 -10.32
C ARG A 230 17.70 11.71 -9.97
N GLU A 231 18.72 11.75 -10.83
CA GLU A 231 19.97 11.00 -10.61
C GLU A 231 20.63 11.39 -9.28
N GLU A 232 20.72 12.69 -9.01
CA GLU A 232 21.33 13.25 -7.79
C GLU A 232 20.62 12.86 -6.51
N VAL A 233 19.34 12.46 -6.59
CA VAL A 233 18.52 11.99 -5.48
C VAL A 233 18.60 10.48 -5.33
N LEU A 234 18.46 9.76 -6.45
CA LEU A 234 18.34 8.30 -6.44
C LEU A 234 19.70 7.61 -6.28
N ALA A 235 20.75 8.08 -6.95
CA ALA A 235 22.06 7.42 -6.92
C ALA A 235 22.63 7.25 -5.51
N PRO A 236 22.66 8.29 -4.65
CA PRO A 236 23.12 8.12 -3.26
C PRO A 236 22.17 7.29 -2.41
N ALA A 237 20.85 7.40 -2.60
CA ALA A 237 19.87 6.69 -1.79
C ALA A 237 19.89 5.18 -2.04
N PHE A 238 20.12 4.76 -3.30
CA PHE A 238 20.18 3.35 -3.69
C PHE A 238 21.63 2.81 -3.73
N ALA A 239 22.64 3.65 -3.52
CA ALA A 239 24.07 3.31 -3.67
C ALA A 239 24.35 2.64 -5.03
N ALA A 240 23.72 3.11 -6.09
CA ALA A 240 23.80 2.53 -7.44
C ALA A 240 23.90 3.64 -8.49
N PRO A 241 24.70 3.44 -9.56
CA PRO A 241 24.73 4.37 -10.68
C PRO A 241 23.41 4.24 -11.46
N VAL A 242 22.64 5.30 -11.48
CA VAL A 242 21.38 5.36 -12.22
C VAL A 242 21.43 6.45 -13.29
N SER A 243 20.63 6.28 -14.34
CA SER A 243 20.33 7.34 -15.31
C SER A 243 18.84 7.63 -15.25
N VAL A 244 18.48 8.89 -15.35
CA VAL A 244 17.09 9.34 -15.47
C VAL A 244 16.92 10.01 -16.83
N PHE A 245 15.90 9.61 -17.56
CA PHE A 245 15.57 10.16 -18.87
C PHE A 245 14.06 10.35 -19.01
N GLU A 246 13.67 11.24 -19.91
CA GLU A 246 12.26 11.49 -20.20
C GLU A 246 11.83 10.64 -21.41
N ALA A 247 10.73 9.91 -21.28
CA ALA A 247 10.07 9.18 -22.34
C ALA A 247 8.55 9.12 -22.05
N ASP A 248 7.74 9.11 -23.12
CA ASP A 248 6.28 8.99 -23.05
C ASP A 248 5.61 9.96 -22.05
N GLY A 249 6.19 11.17 -21.90
CA GLY A 249 5.67 12.20 -20.99
C GLY A 249 5.94 11.96 -19.50
N GLY A 250 6.80 10.99 -19.16
CA GLY A 250 7.21 10.68 -17.80
C GLY A 250 8.71 10.49 -17.63
N ARG A 251 9.18 10.41 -16.38
CA ARG A 251 10.56 10.12 -16.03
C ARG A 251 10.78 8.63 -15.85
N HIS A 252 11.84 8.14 -16.46
CA HIS A 252 12.24 6.74 -16.40
C HIS A 252 13.63 6.60 -15.80
N VAL A 253 13.81 5.51 -15.05
CA VAL A 253 15.06 5.18 -14.36
C VAL A 253 15.66 3.91 -14.96
N ALA A 254 16.93 3.95 -15.28
CA ALA A 254 17.72 2.78 -15.65
C ALA A 254 18.98 2.69 -14.80
N VAL A 255 19.40 1.48 -14.47
CA VAL A 255 20.69 1.24 -13.80
C VAL A 255 21.78 1.26 -14.86
N ARG A 256 22.83 2.06 -14.64
CA ARG A 256 24.04 2.01 -15.47
C ARG A 256 24.89 0.81 -15.06
N LEU A 257 25.07 -0.13 -15.96
CA LEU A 257 26.03 -1.21 -15.77
C LEU A 257 27.42 -0.66 -16.11
N GLY A 258 28.43 -0.89 -15.25
CA GLY A 258 29.82 -0.54 -15.54
C GLY A 258 30.32 -1.33 -16.77
N GLU A 259 31.26 -0.73 -17.50
CA GLU A 259 32.05 -1.44 -18.53
C GLU A 259 32.95 -2.47 -17.89
#